data_857c3121fffea416902d64abea947389
#
_entry.id   857c3121fffea416902d64abea947389
#
_cell.length_a   1.000
_cell.length_b   1.000
_cell.length_c   1.000
_cell.angle_alpha   90.00
_cell.angle_beta   90.00
_cell.angle_gamma   90.00
#
_symmetry.space_group_name_H-M   'P 1'
#
loop_
_entity.id
_entity.type
_entity.pdbx_description
1 polymer ?
#
loop_
_entity_poly.entity_id
_entity_poly.type
_entity_poly.pdbx_seq_one_letter_code
_entity_poly.pdbx_strand_id
1 'polypeptide(L)'
;MFDHFFSYGGRVFDTAFIYNNGKSDEYLGSWMKNRGVRDQVAILGKGAHTPLCNPETIRTQLKESLEKLQTNNLDIYCLHRDNLDIPVNEFVDVLDELKDEGLITVKGASNWSLDRFIAAQDYSHKKGKEGFGVISNNFSLAKMNAPVWPGCESCSDENFKEYLVNNQIAVFPWSSQGRGFFLDSKEFDSSLHVSDPTEEERERVWGSDDNYERRRRCFYLAKKKGVEAIQLALAYVLHQNFPCFPLIGSRNFYETESSLGALEVSLNREDLQWLDLEKD
;
A
#
# COMPACT_ATOMS: atom_id res chain seq x y z
N MET A 1 -9.48 1.99 -17.11
CA MET A 1 -8.42 1.50 -16.19
C MET A 1 -8.79 0.17 -15.56
N PHE A 2 -9.92 0.02 -14.83
CA PHE A 2 -10.29 -1.24 -14.15
C PHE A 2 -10.33 -2.44 -15.10
N ASP A 3 -11.03 -2.33 -16.25
CA ASP A 3 -11.09 -3.41 -17.25
C ASP A 3 -9.69 -3.79 -17.75
N HIS A 4 -8.83 -2.81 -17.96
CA HIS A 4 -7.47 -3.03 -18.45
C HIS A 4 -6.65 -3.83 -17.43
N PHE A 5 -6.57 -3.36 -16.16
CA PHE A 5 -5.87 -4.08 -15.09
C PHE A 5 -6.45 -5.49 -14.87
N PHE A 6 -7.78 -5.61 -14.86
CA PHE A 6 -8.45 -6.90 -14.70
C PHE A 6 -8.13 -7.87 -15.83
N SER A 7 -8.04 -7.41 -17.11
CA SER A 7 -7.71 -8.24 -18.26
C SER A 7 -6.30 -8.83 -18.22
N TYR A 8 -5.37 -8.14 -17.54
CA TYR A 8 -4.01 -8.63 -17.25
C TYR A 8 -3.90 -9.53 -16.01
N GLY A 9 -5.00 -9.91 -15.41
CA GLY A 9 -5.00 -10.78 -14.23
C GLY A 9 -5.03 -10.05 -12.89
N GLY A 10 -5.09 -8.71 -12.88
CA GLY A 10 -5.25 -7.93 -11.66
C GLY A 10 -6.55 -8.27 -10.95
N ARG A 11 -6.49 -8.50 -9.64
CA ARG A 11 -7.64 -8.97 -8.84
C ARG A 11 -7.83 -8.23 -7.53
N VAL A 12 -6.87 -7.44 -7.08
CA VAL A 12 -6.97 -6.68 -5.84
C VAL A 12 -7.11 -5.20 -6.17
N PHE A 13 -8.13 -4.56 -5.62
CA PHE A 13 -8.42 -3.14 -5.83
C PHE A 13 -8.39 -2.41 -4.50
N ASP A 14 -7.56 -1.37 -4.43
CA ASP A 14 -7.41 -0.50 -3.27
C ASP A 14 -8.36 0.69 -3.36
N THR A 15 -9.07 0.96 -2.27
CA THR A 15 -9.94 2.11 -2.13
C THR A 15 -9.96 2.62 -0.69
N ALA A 16 -10.57 3.77 -0.45
CA ALA A 16 -10.78 4.29 0.89
C ALA A 16 -12.00 5.21 0.95
N PHE A 17 -12.64 5.24 2.10
CA PHE A 17 -13.79 6.10 2.41
C PHE A 17 -13.57 7.56 1.98
N ILE A 18 -12.35 8.09 2.17
CA ILE A 18 -12.03 9.49 1.85
C ILE A 18 -11.57 9.71 0.41
N TYR A 19 -11.21 8.65 -0.36
CA TYR A 19 -10.63 8.83 -1.68
C TYR A 19 -11.62 9.52 -2.63
N ASN A 20 -11.21 10.68 -3.13
CA ASN A 20 -12.03 11.52 -4.01
C ASN A 20 -13.44 11.77 -3.43
N ASN A 21 -13.54 12.04 -2.12
CA ASN A 21 -14.80 12.24 -1.39
C ASN A 21 -15.79 11.06 -1.55
N GLY A 22 -15.28 9.83 -1.50
CA GLY A 22 -16.04 8.59 -1.62
C GLY A 22 -16.40 8.18 -3.06
N LYS A 23 -16.00 8.95 -4.07
CA LYS A 23 -16.24 8.60 -5.48
C LYS A 23 -15.41 7.39 -5.93
N SER A 24 -14.27 7.14 -5.28
CA SER A 24 -13.47 5.94 -5.55
C SER A 24 -14.30 4.67 -5.31
N ASP A 25 -15.01 4.60 -4.20
CA ASP A 25 -15.92 3.49 -3.86
C ASP A 25 -17.06 3.39 -4.87
N GLU A 26 -17.68 4.51 -5.26
CA GLU A 26 -18.78 4.55 -6.23
C GLU A 26 -18.35 4.03 -7.61
N TYR A 27 -17.17 4.46 -8.10
CA TYR A 27 -16.67 4.02 -9.42
C TYR A 27 -16.30 2.54 -9.41
N LEU A 28 -15.63 2.07 -8.36
CA LEU A 28 -15.28 0.67 -8.24
C LEU A 28 -16.54 -0.21 -8.11
N GLY A 29 -17.50 0.18 -7.28
CA GLY A 29 -18.78 -0.52 -7.11
C GLY A 29 -19.58 -0.59 -8.41
N SER A 30 -19.70 0.53 -9.12
CA SER A 30 -20.38 0.59 -10.42
C SER A 30 -19.71 -0.30 -11.46
N TRP A 31 -18.37 -0.32 -11.51
CA TRP A 31 -17.62 -1.19 -12.41
C TRP A 31 -17.87 -2.66 -12.08
N MET A 32 -17.71 -3.07 -10.82
CA MET A 32 -17.93 -4.46 -10.40
C MET A 32 -19.33 -4.95 -10.73
N LYS A 33 -20.34 -4.14 -10.46
CA LYS A 33 -21.75 -4.46 -10.76
C LYS A 33 -21.97 -4.60 -12.26
N ASN A 34 -21.51 -3.63 -13.05
CA ASN A 34 -21.72 -3.63 -14.52
C ASN A 34 -21.01 -4.80 -15.22
N ARG A 35 -19.92 -5.30 -14.65
CA ARG A 35 -19.16 -6.46 -15.17
C ARG A 35 -19.55 -7.78 -14.54
N GLY A 36 -20.28 -7.77 -13.43
CA GLY A 36 -20.62 -8.99 -12.67
C GLY A 36 -19.37 -9.70 -12.12
N VAL A 37 -18.40 -8.94 -11.61
CA VAL A 37 -17.07 -9.49 -11.24
C VAL A 37 -16.75 -9.43 -9.74
N ARG A 38 -17.72 -9.08 -8.89
CA ARG A 38 -17.46 -8.95 -7.43
C ARG A 38 -16.78 -10.19 -6.84
N ASP A 39 -17.22 -11.37 -7.22
CA ASP A 39 -16.69 -12.66 -6.71
C ASP A 39 -15.33 -13.03 -7.31
N GLN A 40 -14.83 -12.24 -8.26
CA GLN A 40 -13.54 -12.47 -8.92
C GLN A 40 -12.47 -11.50 -8.45
N VAL A 41 -12.80 -10.56 -7.56
CA VAL A 41 -11.89 -9.53 -7.08
C VAL A 41 -11.90 -9.45 -5.56
N ALA A 42 -10.78 -9.02 -4.99
CA ALA A 42 -10.66 -8.65 -3.60
C ALA A 42 -10.58 -7.13 -3.47
N ILE A 43 -11.30 -6.59 -2.49
CA ILE A 43 -11.32 -5.15 -2.21
C ILE A 43 -10.56 -4.91 -0.92
N LEU A 44 -9.52 -4.07 -0.99
CA LEU A 44 -8.87 -3.48 0.17
C LEU A 44 -9.49 -2.11 0.39
N GLY A 45 -10.40 -2.02 1.38
CA GLY A 45 -11.03 -0.77 1.78
C GLY A 45 -10.35 -0.17 3.01
N LYS A 46 -10.47 1.15 3.20
CA LYS A 46 -9.93 1.86 4.35
C LYS A 46 -10.91 2.89 4.90
N GLY A 47 -10.96 2.98 6.23
CA GLY A 47 -11.67 4.03 6.96
C GLY A 47 -10.85 4.55 8.14
N ALA A 48 -11.45 5.30 9.05
CA ALA A 48 -10.77 5.91 10.19
C ALA A 48 -9.58 6.80 9.79
N HIS A 49 -9.83 7.75 8.90
CA HIS A 49 -8.86 8.80 8.56
C HIS A 49 -9.12 10.04 9.44
N THR A 50 -8.06 10.77 9.78
CA THR A 50 -8.16 12.07 10.48
C THR A 50 -9.08 13.05 9.74
N PRO A 51 -9.96 13.81 10.43
CA PRO A 51 -10.10 13.89 11.90
C PRO A 51 -11.03 12.82 12.50
N LEU A 52 -11.61 11.94 11.69
CA LEU A 52 -12.56 10.91 12.12
C LEU A 52 -11.88 9.56 12.39
N CYS A 53 -10.66 9.59 12.94
CA CYS A 53 -9.93 8.39 13.33
C CYS A 53 -10.29 7.99 14.78
N ASN A 54 -11.45 7.38 14.93
CA ASN A 54 -11.94 6.87 16.21
C ASN A 54 -12.86 5.65 16.00
N PRO A 55 -12.99 4.74 17.00
CA PRO A 55 -13.81 3.52 16.91
C PRO A 55 -15.27 3.77 16.59
N GLU A 56 -15.85 4.86 17.10
CA GLU A 56 -17.29 5.18 16.94
C GLU A 56 -17.68 5.41 15.47
N THR A 57 -16.78 5.97 14.66
CA THR A 57 -17.07 6.30 13.26
C THR A 57 -16.77 5.16 12.29
N ILE A 58 -15.97 4.16 12.69
CA ILE A 58 -15.53 3.07 11.80
C ILE A 58 -16.72 2.34 11.19
N ARG A 59 -17.69 1.94 12.01
CA ARG A 59 -18.87 1.21 11.56
C ARG A 59 -19.70 2.01 10.55
N THR A 60 -19.89 3.31 10.79
CA THR A 60 -20.63 4.18 9.88
C THR A 60 -19.91 4.35 8.56
N GLN A 61 -18.61 4.64 8.61
CA GLN A 61 -17.78 4.78 7.41
C GLN A 61 -17.75 3.48 6.57
N LEU A 62 -17.62 2.32 7.23
CA LEU A 62 -17.65 1.04 6.52
C LEU A 62 -19.01 0.81 5.85
N LYS A 63 -20.14 1.08 6.52
CA LYS A 63 -21.47 0.92 5.92
C LYS A 63 -21.66 1.82 4.70
N GLU A 64 -21.25 3.09 4.78
CA GLU A 64 -21.30 4.01 3.64
C GLU A 64 -20.42 3.52 2.47
N SER A 65 -19.23 3.00 2.77
CA SER A 65 -18.35 2.42 1.75
C SER A 65 -18.98 1.19 1.10
N LEU A 66 -19.59 0.28 1.87
CA LEU A 66 -20.29 -0.90 1.35
C LEU A 66 -21.46 -0.53 0.44
N GLU A 67 -22.25 0.49 0.82
CA GLU A 67 -23.33 1.02 -0.01
C GLU A 67 -22.82 1.54 -1.35
N LYS A 68 -21.77 2.36 -1.35
CA LYS A 68 -21.13 2.92 -2.56
C LYS A 68 -20.49 1.84 -3.42
N LEU A 69 -19.81 0.88 -2.81
CA LEU A 69 -19.22 -0.28 -3.47
C LEU A 69 -20.25 -1.29 -3.96
N GLN A 70 -21.51 -1.17 -3.56
CA GLN A 70 -22.62 -2.07 -3.90
C GLN A 70 -22.30 -3.53 -3.57
N THR A 71 -21.71 -3.77 -2.40
CA THR A 71 -21.32 -5.09 -1.88
C THR A 71 -21.69 -5.22 -0.40
N ASN A 72 -21.76 -6.44 0.08
CA ASN A 72 -22.14 -6.71 1.47
C ASN A 72 -20.93 -6.85 2.40
N ASN A 73 -19.74 -6.99 1.85
CA ASN A 73 -18.50 -7.16 2.62
C ASN A 73 -17.28 -6.63 1.88
N LEU A 74 -16.22 -6.37 2.65
CA LEU A 74 -14.87 -6.14 2.15
C LEU A 74 -13.97 -7.35 2.46
N ASP A 75 -13.09 -7.69 1.54
CA ASP A 75 -12.13 -8.77 1.72
C ASP A 75 -11.05 -8.36 2.73
N ILE A 76 -10.58 -7.11 2.64
CA ILE A 76 -9.60 -6.53 3.55
C ILE A 76 -10.12 -5.15 3.98
N TYR A 77 -10.07 -4.85 5.28
CA TYR A 77 -10.36 -3.53 5.80
C TYR A 77 -9.25 -3.03 6.71
N CYS A 78 -8.65 -1.89 6.35
CA CYS A 78 -7.57 -1.27 7.11
C CYS A 78 -8.02 0.04 7.77
N LEU A 79 -7.60 0.25 9.01
CA LEU A 79 -7.62 1.58 9.62
C LEU A 79 -6.64 2.48 8.86
N HIS A 80 -7.12 3.60 8.31
CA HIS A 80 -6.35 4.43 7.37
C HIS A 80 -5.27 5.28 8.04
N ARG A 81 -5.49 5.61 9.32
CA ARG A 81 -4.56 6.32 10.21
C ARG A 81 -4.64 5.72 11.60
N ASP A 82 -3.69 6.10 12.44
CA ASP A 82 -3.75 5.86 13.88
C ASP A 82 -4.20 7.12 14.61
N ASN A 83 -4.70 6.92 15.82
CA ASN A 83 -4.95 7.96 16.82
C ASN A 83 -4.40 7.49 18.16
N LEU A 84 -3.24 8.02 18.53
CA LEU A 84 -2.52 7.61 19.72
C LEU A 84 -3.22 8.00 21.04
N ASP A 85 -4.18 8.92 20.99
CA ASP A 85 -4.98 9.31 22.15
C ASP A 85 -6.01 8.24 22.54
N ILE A 86 -6.24 7.26 21.66
CA ILE A 86 -7.21 6.17 21.86
C ILE A 86 -6.46 4.86 22.11
N PRO A 87 -6.82 4.11 23.15
CA PRO A 87 -6.25 2.80 23.42
C PRO A 87 -6.44 1.84 22.22
N VAL A 88 -5.40 1.06 21.92
CA VAL A 88 -5.41 0.17 20.74
C VAL A 88 -6.52 -0.88 20.78
N ASN A 89 -6.88 -1.34 21.99
CA ASN A 89 -7.93 -2.32 22.18
C ASN A 89 -9.30 -1.86 21.66
N GLU A 90 -9.61 -0.57 21.74
CA GLU A 90 -10.88 -0.04 21.25
C GLU A 90 -10.99 -0.16 19.72
N PHE A 91 -9.88 0.05 19.00
CA PHE A 91 -9.83 -0.19 17.55
C PHE A 91 -9.92 -1.67 17.19
N VAL A 92 -9.22 -2.52 17.94
CA VAL A 92 -9.25 -3.97 17.71
C VAL A 92 -10.65 -4.53 17.97
N ASP A 93 -11.31 -4.12 19.05
CA ASP A 93 -12.63 -4.62 19.42
C ASP A 93 -13.68 -4.32 18.34
N VAL A 94 -13.72 -3.10 17.82
CA VAL A 94 -14.67 -2.76 16.76
C VAL A 94 -14.39 -3.53 15.46
N LEU A 95 -13.13 -3.77 15.13
CA LEU A 95 -12.79 -4.57 13.94
C LEU A 95 -13.13 -6.06 14.13
N ASP A 96 -12.99 -6.59 15.35
CA ASP A 96 -13.43 -7.95 15.68
C ASP A 96 -14.94 -8.11 15.53
N GLU A 97 -15.72 -7.14 16.02
CA GLU A 97 -17.18 -7.13 15.82
C GLU A 97 -17.56 -7.11 14.34
N LEU A 98 -16.93 -6.24 13.54
CA LEU A 98 -17.19 -6.15 12.10
C LEU A 98 -16.85 -7.44 11.36
N LYS A 99 -15.81 -8.14 11.81
CA LYS A 99 -15.43 -9.45 11.28
C LYS A 99 -16.40 -10.54 11.69
N ASP A 100 -16.81 -10.58 12.95
CA ASP A 100 -17.80 -11.54 13.47
C ASP A 100 -19.17 -11.36 12.78
N GLU A 101 -19.52 -10.13 12.37
CA GLU A 101 -20.73 -9.80 11.57
C GLU A 101 -20.57 -10.16 10.07
N GLY A 102 -19.38 -10.53 9.62
CA GLY A 102 -19.09 -10.87 8.21
C GLY A 102 -19.00 -9.66 7.29
N LEU A 103 -18.87 -8.44 7.82
CA LEU A 103 -18.73 -7.21 7.03
C LEU A 103 -17.31 -7.03 6.49
N ILE A 104 -16.30 -7.63 7.15
CA ILE A 104 -14.92 -7.68 6.71
C ILE A 104 -14.36 -9.10 6.89
N THR A 105 -13.43 -9.50 6.04
CA THR A 105 -12.79 -10.83 6.17
C THR A 105 -11.43 -10.72 6.88
N VAL A 106 -10.58 -9.79 6.44
CA VAL A 106 -9.26 -9.56 7.04
C VAL A 106 -9.21 -8.13 7.58
N LYS A 107 -8.82 -7.99 8.84
CA LYS A 107 -8.55 -6.70 9.45
C LYS A 107 -7.09 -6.31 9.34
N GLY A 108 -6.81 -5.03 9.18
CA GLY A 108 -5.45 -4.49 9.05
C GLY A 108 -5.33 -3.04 9.47
N ALA A 109 -4.14 -2.51 9.33
CA ALA A 109 -3.83 -1.12 9.60
C ALA A 109 -3.05 -0.49 8.45
N SER A 110 -3.16 0.84 8.32
CA SER A 110 -2.38 1.63 7.40
C SER A 110 -1.80 2.83 8.14
N ASN A 111 -0.50 3.09 7.91
CA ASN A 111 0.21 4.16 8.58
C ASN A 111 0.24 4.02 10.12
N TRP A 112 0.48 2.81 10.58
CA TRP A 112 0.71 2.49 11.98
C TRP A 112 2.20 2.24 12.23
N SER A 113 2.71 2.70 13.38
CA SER A 113 4.05 2.35 13.83
C SER A 113 4.14 0.86 14.18
N LEU A 114 5.36 0.31 14.19
CA LEU A 114 5.59 -1.08 14.56
C LEU A 114 5.07 -1.39 15.97
N ASP A 115 5.39 -0.55 16.95
CA ASP A 115 4.98 -0.75 18.35
C ASP A 115 3.45 -0.80 18.48
N ARG A 116 2.77 0.09 17.75
CA ARG A 116 1.31 0.16 17.76
C ARG A 116 0.69 -1.07 17.11
N PHE A 117 1.29 -1.53 16.01
CA PHE A 117 0.87 -2.75 15.33
C PHE A 117 1.07 -3.99 16.22
N ILE A 118 2.23 -4.11 16.88
CA ILE A 118 2.51 -5.20 17.84
C ILE A 118 1.51 -5.17 19.00
N ALA A 119 1.22 -4.00 19.56
CA ALA A 119 0.23 -3.88 20.64
C ALA A 119 -1.16 -4.38 20.22
N ALA A 120 -1.59 -4.13 18.97
CA ALA A 120 -2.84 -4.66 18.43
C ALA A 120 -2.81 -6.19 18.28
N GLN A 121 -1.68 -6.74 17.79
CA GLN A 121 -1.48 -8.18 17.67
C GLN A 121 -1.55 -8.87 19.02
N ASP A 122 -0.80 -8.35 20.00
CA ASP A 122 -0.78 -8.90 21.36
C ASP A 122 -2.16 -8.88 22.03
N TYR A 123 -2.91 -7.78 21.85
CA TYR A 123 -4.25 -7.68 22.38
C TYR A 123 -5.20 -8.71 21.74
N SER A 124 -5.17 -8.84 20.43
CA SER A 124 -5.97 -9.84 19.70
C SER A 124 -5.66 -11.26 20.19
N HIS A 125 -4.37 -11.62 20.27
CA HIS A 125 -3.93 -12.94 20.72
C HIS A 125 -4.34 -13.24 22.18
N LYS A 126 -4.24 -12.25 23.08
CA LYS A 126 -4.72 -12.38 24.47
C LYS A 126 -6.22 -12.69 24.57
N LYS A 127 -7.01 -12.21 23.60
CA LYS A 127 -8.44 -12.51 23.48
C LYS A 127 -8.74 -13.83 22.76
N GLY A 128 -7.72 -14.55 22.29
CA GLY A 128 -7.91 -15.74 21.46
C GLY A 128 -8.47 -15.46 20.07
N LYS A 129 -8.28 -14.21 19.58
CA LYS A 129 -8.70 -13.76 18.25
C LYS A 129 -7.50 -13.69 17.31
N GLU A 130 -7.78 -13.75 16.01
CA GLU A 130 -6.76 -13.46 15.00
C GLU A 130 -6.30 -12.00 15.09
N GLY A 131 -5.01 -11.77 14.92
CA GLY A 131 -4.44 -10.44 14.83
C GLY A 131 -4.75 -9.73 13.50
N PHE A 132 -4.10 -8.59 13.27
CA PHE A 132 -4.14 -7.92 11.98
C PHE A 132 -3.35 -8.74 10.96
N GLY A 133 -3.97 -9.11 9.86
CA GLY A 133 -3.35 -9.88 8.78
C GLY A 133 -2.59 -9.02 7.77
N VAL A 134 -2.84 -7.71 7.78
CA VAL A 134 -2.35 -6.78 6.76
C VAL A 134 -1.84 -5.49 7.39
N ILE A 135 -0.72 -4.99 6.82
CA ILE A 135 -0.28 -3.61 7.01
C ILE A 135 -0.13 -2.91 5.66
N SER A 136 -0.61 -1.66 5.56
CA SER A 136 -0.51 -0.81 4.37
C SER A 136 0.23 0.49 4.68
N ASN A 137 1.51 0.37 4.97
CA ASN A 137 2.45 1.47 5.16
C ASN A 137 3.22 1.76 3.88
N ASN A 138 3.97 2.87 3.82
CA ASN A 138 4.92 3.08 2.74
C ASN A 138 6.00 2.00 2.75
N PHE A 139 6.31 1.47 1.57
CA PHE A 139 7.50 0.67 1.33
C PHE A 139 7.88 0.77 -0.15
N SER A 140 9.11 1.16 -0.43
CA SER A 140 9.68 1.25 -1.77
C SER A 140 11.20 1.11 -1.70
N LEU A 141 11.86 0.96 -2.84
CA LEU A 141 13.34 0.93 -2.90
C LEU A 141 13.95 2.21 -2.35
N ALA A 142 13.36 3.40 -2.62
CA ALA A 142 13.76 4.63 -1.94
C ALA A 142 13.08 4.70 -0.56
N LYS A 143 13.85 4.86 0.50
CA LYS A 143 13.34 4.98 1.87
C LYS A 143 12.76 6.38 2.10
N MET A 144 11.57 6.44 2.69
CA MET A 144 10.88 7.70 3.00
C MET A 144 11.61 8.44 4.13
N ASN A 145 12.19 9.62 3.84
CA ASN A 145 12.92 10.44 4.84
C ASN A 145 11.98 11.34 5.64
N ALA A 146 10.87 11.75 5.04
CA ALA A 146 9.85 12.57 5.67
C ALA A 146 8.46 12.09 5.21
N PRO A 147 7.41 12.18 6.04
CA PRO A 147 6.06 11.76 5.66
C PRO A 147 5.58 12.48 4.41
N VAL A 148 4.99 11.73 3.44
CA VAL A 148 4.34 12.33 2.26
C VAL A 148 3.20 13.24 2.71
N TRP A 149 2.37 12.75 3.62
CA TRP A 149 1.31 13.50 4.30
C TRP A 149 1.42 13.30 5.81
N PRO A 150 0.91 14.23 6.63
CA PRO A 150 0.90 14.07 8.08
C PRO A 150 0.33 12.72 8.52
N GLY A 151 1.01 12.06 9.46
CA GLY A 151 0.61 10.75 9.98
C GLY A 151 0.84 9.58 9.02
N CYS A 152 1.69 9.75 8.00
CA CYS A 152 2.16 8.65 7.17
C CYS A 152 3.35 7.95 7.80
N GLU A 153 3.33 6.62 7.78
CA GLU A 153 4.35 5.73 8.31
C GLU A 153 4.96 4.86 7.22
N SER A 154 6.22 4.47 7.42
CA SER A 154 6.95 3.53 6.56
C SER A 154 7.25 2.24 7.33
N CYS A 155 7.37 1.13 6.61
CA CYS A 155 7.89 -0.13 7.14
C CYS A 155 9.26 -0.51 6.55
N SER A 156 10.04 0.50 6.14
CA SER A 156 11.36 0.30 5.51
C SER A 156 12.52 0.16 6.50
N ASP A 157 12.30 0.43 7.79
CA ASP A 157 13.32 0.22 8.82
C ASP A 157 13.57 -1.27 9.10
N GLU A 158 14.75 -1.57 9.65
CA GLU A 158 15.22 -2.94 9.84
C GLU A 158 14.34 -3.74 10.82
N ASN A 159 13.90 -3.10 11.91
CA ASN A 159 13.09 -3.76 12.92
C ASN A 159 11.72 -4.11 12.37
N PHE A 160 11.13 -3.22 11.57
CA PHE A 160 9.86 -3.48 10.93
C PHE A 160 9.99 -4.60 9.89
N LYS A 161 11.02 -4.55 9.02
CA LYS A 161 11.28 -5.63 8.04
C LYS A 161 11.49 -6.97 8.74
N GLU A 162 12.28 -7.03 9.82
CA GLU A 162 12.49 -8.25 10.60
C GLU A 162 11.17 -8.79 11.17
N TYR A 163 10.35 -7.92 11.72
CA TYR A 163 9.02 -8.29 12.24
C TYR A 163 8.13 -8.89 11.14
N LEU A 164 8.10 -8.25 9.96
CA LEU A 164 7.31 -8.71 8.81
C LEU A 164 7.78 -10.10 8.31
N VAL A 165 9.10 -10.32 8.26
CA VAL A 165 9.69 -11.61 7.88
C VAL A 165 9.34 -12.69 8.91
N ASN A 166 9.51 -12.40 10.20
CA ASN A 166 9.30 -13.39 11.26
C ASN A 166 7.83 -13.79 11.43
N ASN A 167 6.90 -12.85 11.17
CA ASN A 167 5.46 -13.08 11.36
C ASN A 167 4.70 -13.27 10.04
N GLN A 168 5.36 -13.13 8.88
CA GLN A 168 4.75 -13.27 7.55
C GLN A 168 3.48 -12.44 7.37
N ILE A 169 3.48 -11.20 7.90
CA ILE A 169 2.39 -10.25 7.73
C ILE A 169 2.36 -9.75 6.28
N ALA A 170 1.18 -9.75 5.68
CA ALA A 170 1.02 -9.23 4.32
C ALA A 170 1.14 -7.70 4.29
N VAL A 171 2.00 -7.19 3.40
CA VAL A 171 2.21 -5.76 3.20
C VAL A 171 1.57 -5.32 1.90
N PHE A 172 0.73 -4.28 1.96
CA PHE A 172 0.18 -3.60 0.80
C PHE A 172 0.76 -2.18 0.73
N PRO A 173 1.99 -2.03 0.23
CA PRO A 173 2.67 -0.74 0.33
C PRO A 173 2.12 0.26 -0.68
N TRP A 174 1.79 1.45 -0.19
CA TRP A 174 1.48 2.59 -1.04
C TRP A 174 2.77 3.33 -1.44
N SER A 175 2.71 4.07 -2.55
CA SER A 175 3.88 4.72 -3.19
C SER A 175 5.05 3.76 -3.43
N SER A 176 4.74 2.53 -3.78
CA SER A 176 5.69 1.43 -3.97
C SER A 176 6.78 1.69 -5.03
N GLN A 177 6.55 2.66 -5.92
CA GLN A 177 7.50 3.11 -6.95
C GLN A 177 8.11 4.49 -6.63
N GLY A 178 8.01 4.96 -5.36
CA GLY A 178 8.56 6.26 -4.94
C GLY A 178 7.95 7.45 -5.68
N ARG A 179 6.69 7.36 -6.12
CA ARG A 179 5.97 8.41 -6.85
C ARG A 179 6.79 9.02 -8.00
N GLY A 180 7.43 8.15 -8.79
CA GLY A 180 8.22 8.56 -9.94
C GLY A 180 9.69 8.88 -9.65
N PHE A 181 10.19 8.67 -8.43
CA PHE A 181 11.60 8.89 -8.07
C PHE A 181 12.59 8.09 -8.96
N PHE A 182 12.15 6.97 -9.52
CA PHE A 182 12.93 6.12 -10.42
C PHE A 182 12.67 6.34 -11.90
N LEU A 183 11.92 7.39 -12.28
CA LEU A 183 11.81 7.81 -13.67
C LEU A 183 13.02 8.63 -14.10
N ASP A 184 13.36 8.58 -15.39
CA ASP A 184 14.32 9.55 -15.95
C ASP A 184 13.69 10.95 -15.93
N SER A 185 14.48 11.98 -15.70
CA SER A 185 14.01 13.37 -15.67
C SER A 185 13.33 13.82 -16.96
N LYS A 186 13.59 13.13 -18.08
CA LYS A 186 12.94 13.35 -19.37
C LYS A 186 11.56 12.72 -19.50
N GLU A 187 11.25 11.73 -18.66
CA GLU A 187 9.96 11.00 -18.67
C GLU A 187 8.96 11.61 -17.70
N PHE A 188 9.43 12.54 -16.86
CA PHE A 188 8.60 13.18 -15.86
C PHE A 188 7.94 14.44 -16.43
N ASP A 189 6.69 14.33 -16.82
CA ASP A 189 5.84 15.48 -17.16
C ASP A 189 4.93 15.84 -15.97
N SER A 190 5.38 16.83 -15.18
CA SER A 190 4.63 17.34 -14.02
C SER A 190 3.35 18.09 -14.37
N SER A 191 3.13 18.36 -15.67
CA SER A 191 1.95 19.12 -16.11
C SER A 191 0.65 18.31 -16.16
N LEU A 192 0.73 16.99 -16.01
CA LEU A 192 -0.38 16.09 -16.34
C LEU A 192 -1.33 15.77 -15.19
N HIS A 193 -0.95 15.94 -13.92
CA HIS A 193 -1.84 15.67 -12.79
C HIS A 193 -1.58 16.52 -11.55
N VAL A 194 -2.66 17.09 -10.99
CA VAL A 194 -2.64 17.85 -9.72
C VAL A 194 -2.14 17.02 -8.52
N SER A 195 -2.20 15.70 -8.60
CA SER A 195 -1.76 14.77 -7.56
C SER A 195 -0.30 14.33 -7.68
N ASP A 196 0.40 14.72 -8.74
CA ASP A 196 1.81 14.37 -8.89
C ASP A 196 2.66 15.18 -7.91
N PRO A 197 3.69 14.55 -7.29
CA PRO A 197 4.55 15.28 -6.39
C PRO A 197 5.35 16.33 -7.18
N THR A 198 5.48 17.50 -6.60
CA THR A 198 6.44 18.50 -7.08
C THR A 198 7.87 17.99 -6.91
N GLU A 199 8.82 18.59 -7.59
CA GLU A 199 10.24 18.29 -7.39
C GLU A 199 10.66 18.52 -5.92
N GLU A 200 10.18 19.62 -5.33
CA GLU A 200 10.40 19.94 -3.92
C GLU A 200 9.83 18.86 -2.98
N GLU A 201 8.63 18.36 -3.26
CA GLU A 201 8.03 17.28 -2.46
C GLU A 201 8.81 15.98 -2.60
N ARG A 202 9.26 15.63 -3.81
CA ARG A 202 10.10 14.45 -4.01
C ARG A 202 11.44 14.57 -3.30
N GLU A 203 12.07 15.74 -3.36
CA GLU A 203 13.32 16.01 -2.65
C GLU A 203 13.12 15.92 -1.14
N ARG A 204 12.07 16.53 -0.60
CA ARG A 204 11.74 16.46 0.83
C ARG A 204 11.51 15.02 1.31
N VAL A 205 10.82 14.21 0.52
CA VAL A 205 10.40 12.86 0.93
C VAL A 205 11.47 11.81 0.66
N TRP A 206 12.12 11.87 -0.49
CA TRP A 206 13.07 10.83 -0.92
C TRP A 206 14.48 11.34 -1.22
N GLY A 207 14.72 12.66 -1.18
CA GLY A 207 16.05 13.24 -1.41
C GLY A 207 17.00 12.91 -0.27
N SER A 208 17.99 12.06 -0.52
CA SER A 208 19.12 11.78 0.37
C SER A 208 20.23 11.09 -0.43
N ASP A 209 21.48 11.19 0.04
CA ASP A 209 22.62 10.56 -0.62
C ASP A 209 22.40 9.05 -0.82
N ASP A 210 21.86 8.38 0.19
CA ASP A 210 21.54 6.95 0.13
C ASP A 210 20.47 6.64 -0.92
N ASN A 211 19.43 7.42 -1.01
CA ASN A 211 18.36 7.19 -2.00
C ASN A 211 18.83 7.54 -3.42
N TYR A 212 19.69 8.55 -3.58
CA TYR A 212 20.35 8.82 -4.86
C TYR A 212 21.27 7.69 -5.27
N GLU A 213 21.98 7.07 -4.33
CA GLU A 213 22.80 5.90 -4.62
C GLU A 213 21.91 4.68 -4.97
N ARG A 214 20.80 4.43 -4.25
CA ARG A 214 19.82 3.40 -4.63
C ARG A 214 19.28 3.65 -6.04
N ARG A 215 18.97 4.90 -6.37
CA ARG A 215 18.51 5.29 -7.71
C ARG A 215 19.59 5.00 -8.76
N ARG A 216 20.83 5.39 -8.52
CA ARG A 216 21.95 5.13 -9.42
C ARG A 216 22.13 3.62 -9.66
N ARG A 217 22.12 2.82 -8.61
CA ARG A 217 22.22 1.35 -8.70
C ARG A 217 21.02 0.75 -9.43
N CYS A 218 19.84 1.25 -9.18
CA CYS A 218 18.60 0.83 -9.87
C CYS A 218 18.72 1.06 -11.39
N PHE A 219 19.10 2.24 -11.82
CA PHE A 219 19.30 2.55 -13.25
C PHE A 219 20.39 1.67 -13.90
N TYR A 220 21.50 1.45 -13.19
CA TYR A 220 22.57 0.59 -13.69
C TYR A 220 22.09 -0.85 -13.90
N LEU A 221 21.41 -1.43 -12.89
CA LEU A 221 20.93 -2.80 -12.95
C LEU A 221 19.80 -2.97 -13.96
N ALA A 222 18.89 -2.01 -14.05
CA ALA A 222 17.81 -1.99 -15.03
C ALA A 222 18.36 -2.02 -16.47
N LYS A 223 19.37 -1.17 -16.76
CA LYS A 223 20.04 -1.19 -18.05
C LYS A 223 20.71 -2.54 -18.35
N LYS A 224 21.34 -3.17 -17.34
CA LYS A 224 21.98 -4.49 -17.48
C LYS A 224 20.96 -5.59 -17.75
N LYS A 225 19.76 -5.50 -17.16
CA LYS A 225 18.66 -6.47 -17.33
C LYS A 225 17.77 -6.16 -18.54
N GLY A 226 17.93 -5.00 -19.19
CA GLY A 226 17.11 -4.58 -20.34
C GLY A 226 15.67 -4.20 -19.98
N VAL A 227 15.47 -3.64 -18.79
CA VAL A 227 14.16 -3.22 -18.28
C VAL A 227 14.19 -1.73 -17.87
N GLU A 228 13.02 -1.14 -17.61
CA GLU A 228 12.93 0.22 -17.09
C GLU A 228 13.31 0.28 -15.61
N ALA A 229 13.91 1.39 -15.17
CA ALA A 229 14.32 1.54 -13.77
C ALA A 229 13.10 1.51 -12.82
N ILE A 230 11.96 2.06 -13.24
CA ILE A 230 10.72 2.03 -12.48
C ILE A 230 10.16 0.61 -12.30
N GLN A 231 10.33 -0.27 -13.30
CA GLN A 231 9.99 -1.69 -13.21
C GLN A 231 10.89 -2.42 -12.22
N LEU A 232 12.20 -2.14 -12.27
CA LEU A 232 13.17 -2.75 -11.36
C LEU A 232 12.94 -2.29 -9.92
N ALA A 233 12.60 -1.02 -9.70
CA ALA A 233 12.26 -0.50 -8.39
C ALA A 233 11.00 -1.18 -7.81
N LEU A 234 10.00 -1.48 -8.63
CA LEU A 234 8.82 -2.23 -8.21
C LEU A 234 9.14 -3.71 -7.99
N ALA A 235 10.00 -4.30 -8.82
CA ALA A 235 10.47 -5.68 -8.63
C ALA A 235 11.21 -5.86 -7.29
N TYR A 236 11.99 -4.87 -6.85
CA TYR A 236 12.59 -4.89 -5.49
C TYR A 236 11.51 -5.07 -4.40
N VAL A 237 10.39 -4.37 -4.52
CA VAL A 237 9.27 -4.49 -3.56
C VAL A 237 8.61 -5.87 -3.61
N LEU A 238 8.47 -6.44 -4.81
CA LEU A 238 7.90 -7.77 -5.01
C LEU A 238 8.78 -8.92 -4.51
N HIS A 239 10.10 -8.71 -4.42
CA HIS A 239 11.06 -9.77 -4.05
C HIS A 239 11.46 -9.77 -2.56
N GLN A 240 10.66 -9.14 -1.70
CA GLN A 240 10.92 -9.16 -0.26
C GLN A 240 10.67 -10.56 0.34
N ASN A 241 11.28 -10.86 1.49
CA ASN A 241 11.13 -12.13 2.18
C ASN A 241 9.84 -12.23 3.03
N PHE A 242 8.91 -11.32 2.84
CA PHE A 242 7.56 -11.31 3.42
C PHE A 242 6.52 -11.11 2.32
N PRO A 243 5.26 -11.52 2.53
CA PRO A 243 4.21 -11.32 1.53
C PRO A 243 4.04 -9.83 1.22
N CYS A 244 4.33 -9.41 -0.01
CA CYS A 244 4.30 -8.00 -0.40
C CYS A 244 3.51 -7.83 -1.70
N PHE A 245 2.47 -7.02 -1.63
CA PHE A 245 1.50 -6.76 -2.70
C PHE A 245 1.47 -5.25 -3.02
N PRO A 246 2.42 -4.74 -3.82
CA PRO A 246 2.55 -3.29 -4.03
C PRO A 246 1.30 -2.69 -4.68
N LEU A 247 0.81 -1.61 -4.08
CA LEU A 247 -0.24 -0.80 -4.68
C LEU A 247 0.36 0.07 -5.77
N ILE A 248 -0.18 -0.03 -6.98
CA ILE A 248 0.17 0.80 -8.13
C ILE A 248 -0.92 1.82 -8.39
N GLY A 249 -0.56 3.03 -8.81
CA GLY A 249 -1.48 4.13 -9.09
C GLY A 249 -1.32 4.64 -10.52
N SER A 250 -1.55 3.76 -11.50
CA SER A 250 -1.37 4.08 -12.91
C SER A 250 -2.37 5.11 -13.41
N ARG A 251 -1.91 6.10 -14.15
CA ARG A 251 -2.71 7.16 -14.77
C ARG A 251 -3.22 6.80 -16.16
N ASN A 252 -2.52 5.89 -16.82
CA ASN A 252 -2.81 5.43 -18.17
C ASN A 252 -2.46 3.94 -18.34
N PHE A 253 -2.76 3.40 -19.50
CA PHE A 253 -2.53 1.98 -19.81
C PHE A 253 -1.04 1.61 -19.86
N TYR A 254 -0.21 2.51 -20.41
CA TYR A 254 1.23 2.28 -20.46
C TYR A 254 1.85 2.13 -19.06
N GLU A 255 1.47 2.99 -18.11
CA GLU A 255 1.95 2.88 -16.73
C GLU A 255 1.49 1.59 -16.04
N THR A 256 0.27 1.10 -16.38
CA THR A 256 -0.20 -0.21 -15.90
C THR A 256 0.66 -1.33 -16.47
N GLU A 257 0.89 -1.33 -17.78
CA GLU A 257 1.69 -2.35 -18.46
C GLU A 257 3.14 -2.32 -18.00
N SER A 258 3.74 -1.14 -17.87
CA SER A 258 5.07 -0.97 -17.30
C SER A 258 5.15 -1.53 -15.88
N SER A 259 4.19 -1.21 -15.01
CA SER A 259 4.16 -1.75 -13.63
C SER A 259 4.00 -3.27 -13.62
N LEU A 260 3.16 -3.84 -14.47
CA LEU A 260 3.01 -5.29 -14.61
C LEU A 260 4.27 -5.97 -15.15
N GLY A 261 5.04 -5.27 -15.99
CA GLY A 261 6.36 -5.74 -16.45
C GLY A 261 7.35 -6.01 -15.31
N ALA A 262 7.15 -5.42 -14.14
CA ALA A 262 7.96 -5.72 -12.96
C ALA A 262 7.85 -7.17 -12.48
N LEU A 263 6.74 -7.86 -12.80
CA LEU A 263 6.54 -9.29 -12.48
C LEU A 263 7.50 -10.21 -13.23
N GLU A 264 8.01 -9.78 -14.38
CA GLU A 264 8.95 -10.53 -15.20
C GLU A 264 10.42 -10.25 -14.82
N VAL A 265 10.66 -9.25 -13.94
CA VAL A 265 12.02 -8.88 -13.51
C VAL A 265 12.47 -9.80 -12.39
N SER A 266 13.43 -10.65 -12.67
CA SER A 266 14.04 -11.51 -11.64
C SER A 266 15.18 -10.80 -10.93
N LEU A 267 15.10 -10.73 -9.59
CA LEU A 267 16.14 -10.26 -8.69
C LEU A 267 16.56 -11.39 -7.76
N ASN A 268 17.87 -11.64 -7.69
CA ASN A 268 18.41 -12.57 -6.70
C ASN A 268 18.76 -11.84 -5.39
N ARG A 269 19.16 -12.60 -4.37
CA ARG A 269 19.52 -12.03 -3.06
C ARG A 269 20.65 -10.99 -3.12
N GLU A 270 21.61 -11.19 -4.01
CA GLU A 270 22.72 -10.26 -4.16
C GLU A 270 22.27 -8.94 -4.80
N ASP A 271 21.39 -9.01 -5.80
CA ASP A 271 20.77 -7.84 -6.41
C ASP A 271 20.00 -7.02 -5.35
N LEU A 272 19.21 -7.67 -4.50
CA LEU A 272 18.43 -7.02 -3.44
C LEU A 272 19.34 -6.33 -2.40
N GLN A 273 20.34 -7.03 -1.91
CA GLN A 273 21.30 -6.50 -0.94
C GLN A 273 22.10 -5.32 -1.50
N TRP A 274 22.47 -5.41 -2.77
CA TRP A 274 23.18 -4.32 -3.44
C TRP A 274 22.29 -3.10 -3.63
N LEU A 275 21.05 -3.29 -4.06
CA LEU A 275 20.06 -2.21 -4.19
C LEU A 275 19.74 -1.54 -2.85
N ASP A 276 19.68 -2.31 -1.74
CA ASP A 276 19.42 -1.77 -0.39
C ASP A 276 20.66 -1.19 0.30
N LEU A 277 21.80 -1.13 -0.39
CA LEU A 277 23.10 -0.63 0.11
C LEU A 277 23.71 -1.49 1.24
N GLU A 278 23.32 -2.76 1.35
CA GLU A 278 23.92 -3.71 2.28
C GLU A 278 25.28 -4.23 1.78
N LYS A 279 25.58 -4.02 0.50
CA LYS A 279 26.84 -4.41 -0.16
C LYS A 279 27.34 -3.30 -1.08
N ASP A 280 28.68 -3.21 -1.24
CA ASP A 280 29.36 -2.31 -2.18
C ASP A 280 29.21 -2.75 -3.63
#